data_135ba187c0f0031ba5d2141ba9cf69a0
#
_entry.id   135ba187c0f0031ba5d2141ba9cf69a0
#
_cell.length_a   1.000
_cell.length_b   1.000
_cell.length_c   1.000
_cell.angle_alpha   90.00
_cell.angle_beta   90.00
_cell.angle_gamma   90.00
#
_symmetry.space_group_name_H-M   'P 1'
#
loop_
_entity.id
_entity.type
_entity.pdbx_description
1 polymer ?
#
loop_
_entity_poly.entity_id
_entity_poly.type
_entity_poly.pdbx_seq_one_letter_code
_entity_poly.pdbx_strand_id
1 'polypeptide(L)'
;GTMTAFKTTSTGRILSEMNWDQVEVWDFDGDGLAEIMNLRDDGYDYLDNSGNGSMYRTRTGSLPTKKHKICFGDFNGDRKIDLLLTGWNNAEWSEWLTLLSTGAEFERYYFPKKFAAYSKDIYVCDLNGDGCDDFFAVDKTSNQLSALKCFIGYDNGRNFKEYASVTTYGSDKWNFYPIDTRGDGKLGFLVVSAPFTWKGYQLYMPKADLSNLLKTVTDSHGNVTTVSYKKMADSSVYAKTLPVGGSADVSDYDCMSFTAPFKLVSSVSVSNGIGGMNTISYNYENAKVFKRGRGFLGFTKTIMNDQSTSVKTTITQEFSDTYCQAAIKNVEKVHVPTNRKLMQSDYTNTLVKLEDVFGTFAYQATSSKEQIYEPTANKLIQSVSMDYAYDKYGNVLMQTATYGNGDVQKVTNTYSNNTTDWMIGLLTRSVSASTVGGNSLTNTVDYVYNNTNGLLQTQTVEPNQAAYKSVTTYAYDTFGNVLTKTVTVGNVSRSESYTYENGRFVKTHKDVLGQVTTSVYDPVSGLLSSKTDINGDVTSYTYDGFGKIKTMSQSSASDNSISTGWTWSNGSPANSMAVRTETTGDGQVVKTWYDA
;
A
#
# COMPACT_ATOMS: atom_id res chain seq x y z
N GLY A 1 5.28 -33.61 9.23
CA GLY A 1 4.53 -34.09 10.36
C GLY A 1 3.43 -35.03 9.91
N THR A 2 3.34 -36.22 10.48
CA THR A 2 2.21 -37.13 10.28
C THR A 2 1.01 -36.51 10.98
N MET A 3 -0.09 -36.33 10.23
CA MET A 3 -1.38 -35.91 10.78
C MET A 3 -1.88 -37.04 11.69
N THR A 4 -1.76 -36.86 13.01
CA THR A 4 -1.95 -37.96 13.97
C THR A 4 -3.38 -38.09 14.50
N ALA A 5 -4.24 -37.07 14.39
CA ALA A 5 -5.67 -37.14 14.67
C ALA A 5 -6.42 -35.88 14.24
N PHE A 6 -7.71 -36.03 13.92
CA PHE A 6 -8.66 -34.93 13.91
C PHE A 6 -9.20 -34.73 15.34
N LYS A 7 -9.16 -33.48 15.83
CA LYS A 7 -9.82 -33.14 17.07
C LYS A 7 -11.27 -32.76 16.75
N THR A 8 -12.23 -33.60 17.17
CA THR A 8 -13.64 -33.22 17.15
C THR A 8 -13.92 -32.25 18.30
N THR A 9 -14.27 -31.03 17.99
CA THR A 9 -14.94 -30.13 18.92
C THR A 9 -16.43 -30.43 18.83
N SER A 10 -17.10 -30.68 19.97
CA SER A 10 -18.55 -30.89 19.97
C SER A 10 -19.24 -29.61 19.54
N THR A 11 -19.86 -29.65 18.39
CA THR A 11 -20.76 -28.59 17.95
C THR A 11 -22.08 -28.71 18.70
N GLY A 12 -22.58 -27.62 19.24
CA GLY A 12 -23.90 -27.59 19.84
C GLY A 12 -25.01 -27.91 18.83
N ARG A 13 -26.24 -28.12 19.33
CA ARG A 13 -27.45 -28.53 18.58
C ARG A 13 -27.91 -27.61 17.44
N ILE A 14 -27.21 -26.55 17.10
CA ILE A 14 -27.60 -25.56 16.08
C ILE A 14 -27.68 -26.17 14.67
N LEU A 15 -26.96 -27.26 14.43
CA LEU A 15 -26.87 -27.90 13.11
C LEU A 15 -27.98 -28.95 12.85
N SER A 16 -28.83 -29.28 13.81
CA SER A 16 -29.88 -30.30 13.64
C SER A 16 -31.04 -29.87 12.75
N GLU A 17 -31.16 -28.56 12.47
CA GLU A 17 -32.24 -28.00 11.64
C GLU A 17 -31.77 -27.58 10.23
N MET A 18 -30.50 -27.84 9.91
CA MET A 18 -29.93 -27.46 8.59
C MET A 18 -30.20 -28.53 7.54
N ASN A 19 -30.55 -28.11 6.34
CA ASN A 19 -30.56 -28.97 5.17
C ASN A 19 -29.13 -29.11 4.64
N TRP A 20 -28.46 -30.19 4.96
CA TRP A 20 -27.06 -30.45 4.64
C TRP A 20 -26.77 -30.60 3.13
N ASP A 21 -27.79 -30.72 2.30
CA ASP A 21 -27.64 -30.82 0.84
C ASP A 21 -27.34 -29.47 0.18
N GLN A 22 -27.43 -28.37 0.93
CA GLN A 22 -27.26 -27.00 0.40
C GLN A 22 -26.34 -26.15 1.29
N VAL A 23 -25.31 -26.75 1.85
CA VAL A 23 -24.35 -26.05 2.71
C VAL A 23 -23.14 -25.59 1.88
N GLU A 24 -22.81 -24.31 1.99
CA GLU A 24 -21.66 -23.68 1.37
C GLU A 24 -20.72 -23.16 2.46
N VAL A 25 -19.41 -23.21 2.17
CA VAL A 25 -18.36 -22.82 3.11
C VAL A 25 -17.42 -21.84 2.43
N TRP A 26 -17.52 -20.57 2.76
CA TRP A 26 -16.76 -19.48 2.17
C TRP A 26 -16.51 -18.38 3.19
N ASP A 27 -15.53 -17.52 2.93
CA ASP A 27 -15.29 -16.28 3.68
C ASP A 27 -16.24 -15.19 3.14
N PHE A 28 -17.39 -15.03 3.80
CA PHE A 28 -18.43 -14.10 3.38
C PHE A 28 -18.27 -12.70 3.97
N ASP A 29 -17.50 -12.52 5.04
CA ASP A 29 -17.29 -11.21 5.67
C ASP A 29 -15.89 -10.64 5.46
N GLY A 30 -14.97 -11.42 4.88
CA GLY A 30 -13.65 -10.97 4.48
C GLY A 30 -12.64 -10.96 5.63
N ASP A 31 -12.90 -11.68 6.72
CA ASP A 31 -12.01 -11.72 7.90
C ASP A 31 -10.90 -12.77 7.77
N GLY A 32 -10.92 -13.58 6.70
CA GLY A 32 -9.95 -14.64 6.39
C GLY A 32 -10.29 -15.99 7.02
N LEU A 33 -11.42 -16.11 7.70
CA LEU A 33 -11.98 -17.36 8.22
C LEU A 33 -13.18 -17.77 7.36
N ALA A 34 -13.41 -19.05 7.20
CA ALA A 34 -14.55 -19.51 6.42
C ALA A 34 -15.77 -19.72 7.31
N GLU A 35 -16.90 -19.17 6.92
CA GLU A 35 -18.21 -19.35 7.54
C GLU A 35 -18.97 -20.47 6.87
N ILE A 36 -20.07 -20.88 7.51
CA ILE A 36 -21.01 -21.83 6.94
C ILE A 36 -22.32 -21.13 6.61
N MET A 37 -22.72 -21.19 5.34
CA MET A 37 -24.01 -20.74 4.88
C MET A 37 -24.89 -21.96 4.51
N ASN A 38 -26.03 -22.07 5.14
CA ASN A 38 -27.06 -23.03 4.77
C ASN A 38 -28.11 -22.34 3.91
N LEU A 39 -28.18 -22.70 2.64
CA LEU A 39 -29.15 -22.16 1.70
C LEU A 39 -30.49 -22.88 1.82
N ARG A 40 -31.57 -22.12 1.97
CA ARG A 40 -32.95 -22.59 2.03
C ARG A 40 -33.70 -22.16 0.79
N ASP A 41 -34.89 -22.71 0.57
CA ASP A 41 -35.75 -22.38 -0.57
C ASP A 41 -36.09 -20.88 -0.68
N ASP A 42 -36.09 -20.15 0.43
CA ASP A 42 -36.53 -18.76 0.54
C ASP A 42 -35.51 -17.85 1.25
N GLY A 43 -34.33 -18.39 1.61
CA GLY A 43 -33.35 -17.64 2.38
C GLY A 43 -32.08 -18.40 2.70
N TYR A 44 -31.41 -17.97 3.74
CA TYR A 44 -30.19 -18.58 4.25
C TYR A 44 -30.09 -18.49 5.76
N ASP A 45 -29.36 -19.44 6.34
CA ASP A 45 -28.85 -19.37 7.70
C ASP A 45 -27.33 -19.21 7.63
N TYR A 46 -26.79 -18.31 8.41
CA TYR A 46 -25.36 -17.98 8.43
C TYR A 46 -24.78 -18.32 9.79
N LEU A 47 -23.71 -19.10 9.79
CA LEU A 47 -22.93 -19.45 10.97
C LEU A 47 -21.55 -18.81 10.86
N ASP A 48 -21.31 -17.89 11.75
CA ASP A 48 -20.06 -17.17 11.89
C ASP A 48 -18.98 -18.01 12.57
N ASN A 49 -17.74 -17.83 12.14
CA ASN A 49 -16.56 -18.55 12.62
C ASN A 49 -15.76 -17.68 13.59
N SER A 50 -15.77 -18.03 14.86
CA SER A 50 -15.04 -17.28 15.89
C SER A 50 -13.50 -17.44 15.86
N GLY A 51 -12.95 -18.21 14.92
CA GLY A 51 -11.52 -18.52 14.82
C GLY A 51 -10.95 -19.45 15.89
N ASN A 52 -11.73 -19.79 16.92
CA ASN A 52 -11.34 -20.70 18.00
C ASN A 52 -11.88 -22.13 17.81
N GLY A 53 -12.52 -22.41 16.66
CA GLY A 53 -13.18 -23.66 16.33
C GLY A 53 -14.65 -23.72 16.77
N SER A 54 -15.23 -22.60 17.21
CA SER A 54 -16.66 -22.50 17.52
C SER A 54 -17.37 -21.77 16.37
N MET A 55 -18.54 -22.29 16.01
CA MET A 55 -19.45 -21.70 15.04
C MET A 55 -20.75 -21.31 15.77
N TYR A 56 -21.28 -20.13 15.50
CA TYR A 56 -22.55 -19.70 16.09
C TYR A 56 -23.44 -19.04 15.03
N ARG A 57 -24.73 -19.31 15.11
CA ARG A 57 -25.71 -18.75 14.20
C ARG A 57 -25.87 -17.26 14.49
N THR A 58 -25.49 -16.41 13.54
CA THR A 58 -25.55 -14.96 13.72
C THR A 58 -26.69 -14.34 12.94
N ARG A 59 -27.07 -14.93 11.80
CA ARG A 59 -27.98 -14.25 10.85
C ARG A 59 -28.88 -15.25 10.13
N THR A 60 -30.07 -14.76 9.79
CA THR A 60 -30.96 -15.38 8.81
C THR A 60 -31.42 -14.29 7.85
N GLY A 61 -31.42 -14.60 6.56
CA GLY A 61 -31.87 -13.68 5.53
C GLY A 61 -32.85 -14.33 4.56
N SER A 62 -33.63 -13.52 3.87
CA SER A 62 -34.49 -13.97 2.77
C SER A 62 -33.76 -13.82 1.45
N LEU A 63 -33.68 -14.89 0.66
CA LEU A 63 -33.10 -14.90 -0.69
C LEU A 63 -34.04 -15.63 -1.64
N PRO A 64 -34.18 -15.22 -2.91
CA PRO A 64 -35.02 -15.92 -3.89
C PRO A 64 -34.31 -17.15 -4.47
N THR A 65 -33.89 -18.10 -3.62
CA THR A 65 -33.01 -19.22 -4.02
C THR A 65 -33.73 -20.30 -4.80
N LYS A 66 -35.02 -20.51 -4.56
CA LYS A 66 -35.81 -21.65 -5.08
C LYS A 66 -35.86 -21.80 -6.62
N LYS A 67 -35.51 -20.76 -7.36
CA LYS A 67 -35.59 -20.73 -8.83
C LYS A 67 -34.27 -20.32 -9.49
N HIS A 68 -33.18 -20.34 -8.76
CA HIS A 68 -31.88 -19.86 -9.22
C HIS A 68 -30.77 -20.90 -9.02
N LYS A 69 -29.82 -20.94 -9.97
CA LYS A 69 -28.51 -21.53 -9.73
C LYS A 69 -27.67 -20.47 -9.04
N ILE A 70 -26.96 -20.84 -7.98
CA ILE A 70 -26.12 -19.93 -7.21
C ILE A 70 -24.67 -20.20 -7.58
N CYS A 71 -23.93 -19.13 -7.87
CA CYS A 71 -22.50 -19.13 -8.09
C CYS A 71 -21.86 -18.15 -7.09
N PHE A 72 -20.68 -18.48 -6.65
CA PHE A 72 -19.94 -17.73 -5.64
C PHE A 72 -18.71 -17.08 -6.26
N GLY A 73 -18.37 -15.86 -5.86
CA GLY A 73 -17.20 -15.12 -6.31
C GLY A 73 -17.13 -13.76 -5.64
N ASP A 74 -15.96 -13.13 -5.70
CA ASP A 74 -15.77 -11.73 -5.28
C ASP A 74 -15.98 -10.82 -6.50
N PHE A 75 -17.23 -10.40 -6.73
CA PHE A 75 -17.59 -9.65 -7.95
C PHE A 75 -17.25 -8.16 -7.86
N ASN A 76 -16.97 -7.63 -6.68
CA ASN A 76 -16.65 -6.22 -6.45
C ASN A 76 -15.20 -5.96 -6.03
N GLY A 77 -14.40 -7.00 -5.78
CA GLY A 77 -12.99 -6.91 -5.40
C GLY A 77 -12.75 -6.52 -3.95
N ASP A 78 -13.75 -6.68 -3.07
CA ASP A 78 -13.64 -6.32 -1.66
C ASP A 78 -13.20 -7.48 -0.76
N ARG A 79 -12.90 -8.64 -1.35
CA ARG A 79 -12.46 -9.90 -0.73
C ARG A 79 -13.53 -10.63 0.11
N LYS A 80 -14.77 -10.21 0.02
CA LYS A 80 -15.89 -10.96 0.56
C LYS A 80 -16.53 -11.77 -0.56
N ILE A 81 -17.01 -12.95 -0.22
CA ILE A 81 -17.68 -13.78 -1.22
C ILE A 81 -19.11 -13.31 -1.44
N ASP A 82 -19.37 -12.93 -2.68
CA ASP A 82 -20.65 -12.52 -3.20
C ASP A 82 -21.39 -13.71 -3.85
N LEU A 83 -22.67 -13.51 -4.21
CA LEU A 83 -23.47 -14.50 -4.91
C LEU A 83 -23.98 -13.96 -6.24
N LEU A 84 -23.85 -14.77 -7.28
CA LEU A 84 -24.52 -14.57 -8.57
C LEU A 84 -25.66 -15.58 -8.67
N LEU A 85 -26.89 -15.11 -8.68
CA LEU A 85 -28.08 -15.92 -8.86
C LEU A 85 -28.53 -15.84 -10.32
N THR A 86 -28.58 -17.02 -10.96
CA THR A 86 -28.93 -17.13 -12.38
C THR A 86 -30.25 -17.88 -12.56
N GLY A 87 -30.95 -17.61 -13.65
CA GLY A 87 -32.25 -18.23 -13.91
C GLY A 87 -32.21 -19.76 -13.95
N TRP A 88 -33.22 -20.37 -13.38
CA TRP A 88 -33.42 -21.83 -13.34
C TRP A 88 -34.54 -22.24 -14.34
N ASN A 89 -34.25 -23.29 -15.12
CA ASN A 89 -35.24 -24.02 -15.93
C ASN A 89 -36.23 -23.20 -16.79
N ASN A 90 -35.77 -22.63 -17.90
CA ASN A 90 -36.63 -22.11 -18.98
C ASN A 90 -37.80 -21.18 -18.57
N ALA A 91 -37.86 -20.74 -17.34
CA ALA A 91 -38.90 -19.81 -16.93
C ALA A 91 -38.51 -18.42 -17.47
N GLU A 92 -39.30 -17.90 -18.37
CA GLU A 92 -39.20 -16.54 -18.95
C GLU A 92 -39.12 -15.41 -17.91
N TRP A 93 -39.20 -15.75 -16.63
CA TRP A 93 -39.35 -14.83 -15.50
C TRP A 93 -38.24 -14.87 -14.47
N SER A 94 -37.19 -15.64 -14.66
CA SER A 94 -36.07 -15.64 -13.71
C SER A 94 -35.09 -14.53 -14.04
N GLU A 95 -35.12 -13.48 -13.24
CA GLU A 95 -34.14 -12.39 -13.30
C GLU A 95 -32.81 -12.87 -12.73
N TRP A 96 -31.72 -12.52 -13.39
CA TRP A 96 -30.39 -12.69 -12.84
C TRP A 96 -30.09 -11.54 -11.89
N LEU A 97 -29.44 -11.84 -10.79
CA LEU A 97 -29.07 -10.82 -9.82
C LEU A 97 -27.73 -11.14 -9.17
N THR A 98 -26.98 -10.09 -8.83
CA THR A 98 -25.84 -10.17 -7.93
C THR A 98 -26.29 -9.80 -6.53
N LEU A 99 -25.75 -10.50 -5.56
CA LEU A 99 -25.90 -10.24 -4.15
C LEU A 99 -24.50 -9.94 -3.62
N LEU A 100 -24.21 -8.66 -3.37
CA LEU A 100 -22.92 -8.23 -2.87
C LEU A 100 -22.90 -8.29 -1.35
N SER A 101 -21.92 -8.98 -0.79
CA SER A 101 -21.75 -9.10 0.64
C SER A 101 -21.24 -7.80 1.25
N THR A 102 -21.90 -7.30 2.27
CA THR A 102 -21.40 -6.19 3.10
C THR A 102 -20.61 -6.69 4.30
N GLY A 103 -20.49 -8.02 4.46
CA GLY A 103 -20.01 -8.67 5.68
C GLY A 103 -21.10 -8.81 6.75
N ALA A 104 -22.20 -8.09 6.62
CA ALA A 104 -23.34 -8.13 7.53
C ALA A 104 -24.62 -8.67 6.86
N GLU A 105 -24.84 -8.33 5.61
CA GLU A 105 -26.02 -8.68 4.80
C GLU A 105 -25.65 -8.66 3.32
N PHE A 106 -26.59 -8.99 2.44
CA PHE A 106 -26.40 -8.94 1.00
C PHE A 106 -27.21 -7.81 0.38
N GLU A 107 -26.54 -6.93 -0.37
CA GLU A 107 -27.17 -5.94 -1.24
C GLU A 107 -27.54 -6.58 -2.58
N ARG A 108 -28.74 -6.27 -3.10
CA ARG A 108 -29.31 -6.92 -4.30
C ARG A 108 -29.25 -6.00 -5.51
N TYR A 109 -28.72 -6.51 -6.62
CA TYR A 109 -28.62 -5.80 -7.89
C TYR A 109 -29.16 -6.68 -9.02
N TYR A 110 -30.20 -6.21 -9.71
CA TYR A 110 -30.86 -6.93 -10.80
C TYR A 110 -30.25 -6.58 -12.15
N PHE A 111 -30.00 -7.60 -12.99
CA PHE A 111 -29.51 -7.35 -14.33
C PHE A 111 -30.62 -6.89 -15.26
N PRO A 112 -30.39 -5.84 -16.08
CA PRO A 112 -31.39 -5.34 -17.03
C PRO A 112 -31.57 -6.23 -18.25
N LYS A 113 -30.71 -7.25 -18.46
CA LYS A 113 -30.79 -8.17 -19.60
C LYS A 113 -31.10 -9.57 -19.15
N LYS A 114 -32.06 -10.20 -19.86
CA LYS A 114 -32.30 -11.64 -19.81
C LYS A 114 -31.19 -12.34 -20.57
N PHE A 115 -30.37 -13.15 -19.90
CA PHE A 115 -29.46 -14.08 -20.54
C PHE A 115 -30.25 -15.33 -20.92
N ALA A 116 -29.86 -15.98 -22.04
CA ALA A 116 -30.62 -17.11 -22.56
C ALA A 116 -30.80 -18.24 -21.53
N ALA A 117 -31.98 -18.80 -21.51
CA ALA A 117 -32.54 -19.66 -20.46
C ALA A 117 -31.85 -21.05 -20.28
N TYR A 118 -30.78 -21.35 -21.02
CA TYR A 118 -30.18 -22.69 -21.06
C TYR A 118 -28.76 -22.78 -20.55
N SER A 119 -28.27 -21.76 -19.86
CA SER A 119 -26.91 -21.83 -19.36
C SER A 119 -26.80 -22.84 -18.22
N LYS A 120 -26.45 -24.09 -18.56
CA LYS A 120 -26.26 -25.16 -17.57
C LYS A 120 -24.97 -25.03 -16.79
N ASP A 121 -23.94 -24.41 -17.39
CA ASP A 121 -22.61 -24.34 -16.83
C ASP A 121 -22.14 -22.89 -16.80
N ILE A 122 -21.90 -22.41 -15.59
CA ILE A 122 -21.35 -21.10 -15.30
C ILE A 122 -20.06 -21.31 -14.52
N TYR A 123 -19.02 -20.62 -14.94
CA TYR A 123 -17.68 -20.70 -14.34
C TYR A 123 -17.27 -19.29 -13.95
N VAL A 124 -17.11 -19.07 -12.64
CA VAL A 124 -16.72 -17.77 -12.06
C VAL A 124 -15.20 -17.70 -11.97
N CYS A 125 -14.62 -16.61 -12.41
CA CYS A 125 -13.20 -16.32 -12.33
C CYS A 125 -12.89 -14.89 -12.79
N ASP A 126 -11.83 -14.30 -12.30
CA ASP A 126 -11.30 -13.03 -12.80
C ASP A 126 -10.69 -13.23 -14.20
N LEU A 127 -11.40 -12.76 -15.23
CA LEU A 127 -11.01 -12.94 -16.64
C LEU A 127 -10.05 -11.87 -17.13
N ASN A 128 -10.14 -10.69 -16.57
CA ASN A 128 -9.40 -9.51 -17.03
C ASN A 128 -8.22 -9.16 -16.11
N GLY A 129 -8.13 -9.75 -14.91
CA GLY A 129 -7.08 -9.53 -13.94
C GLY A 129 -7.25 -8.23 -13.15
N ASP A 130 -8.50 -7.76 -12.97
CA ASP A 130 -8.78 -6.53 -12.24
C ASP A 130 -9.06 -6.76 -10.74
N GLY A 131 -9.05 -8.02 -10.32
CA GLY A 131 -9.31 -8.41 -8.93
C GLY A 131 -10.79 -8.59 -8.60
N CYS A 132 -11.68 -8.40 -9.59
CA CYS A 132 -13.09 -8.71 -9.47
C CYS A 132 -13.40 -9.97 -10.26
N ASP A 133 -14.23 -10.84 -9.72
CA ASP A 133 -14.63 -12.03 -10.45
C ASP A 133 -15.63 -11.69 -11.57
N ASP A 134 -15.38 -12.29 -12.71
CA ASP A 134 -16.20 -12.32 -13.90
C ASP A 134 -16.82 -13.71 -14.05
N PHE A 135 -17.50 -13.99 -15.17
CA PHE A 135 -17.95 -15.34 -15.41
C PHE A 135 -18.04 -15.71 -16.89
N PHE A 136 -17.91 -17.00 -17.15
CA PHE A 136 -18.29 -17.62 -18.40
C PHE A 136 -19.62 -18.35 -18.26
N ALA A 137 -20.44 -18.29 -19.31
CA ALA A 137 -21.66 -19.06 -19.42
C ALA A 137 -21.62 -19.89 -20.71
N VAL A 138 -21.97 -21.17 -20.60
CA VAL A 138 -22.17 -22.06 -21.76
C VAL A 138 -23.64 -22.02 -22.17
N ASP A 139 -23.93 -21.42 -23.30
CA ASP A 139 -25.27 -21.29 -23.87
C ASP A 139 -25.47 -22.33 -24.99
N LYS A 140 -26.45 -23.21 -24.82
CA LYS A 140 -26.79 -24.21 -25.84
C LYS A 140 -27.73 -23.58 -26.88
N THR A 141 -27.18 -23.26 -28.03
CA THR A 141 -27.90 -22.67 -29.14
C THR A 141 -28.67 -23.68 -29.98
N SER A 142 -28.21 -24.96 -29.97
CA SER A 142 -28.88 -26.09 -30.65
C SER A 142 -28.36 -27.43 -30.13
N ASN A 143 -28.90 -28.54 -30.60
CA ASN A 143 -28.40 -29.90 -30.26
C ASN A 143 -26.97 -30.16 -30.69
N GLN A 144 -26.38 -29.33 -31.53
CA GLN A 144 -25.00 -29.50 -32.06
C GLN A 144 -24.07 -28.31 -31.80
N LEU A 145 -24.61 -27.17 -31.41
CA LEU A 145 -23.87 -25.93 -31.21
C LEU A 145 -24.08 -25.38 -29.81
N SER A 146 -23.01 -25.01 -29.17
CA SER A 146 -23.00 -24.26 -27.93
C SER A 146 -22.22 -22.96 -28.13
N ALA A 147 -22.65 -21.89 -27.49
CA ALA A 147 -21.91 -20.66 -27.41
C ALA A 147 -21.26 -20.54 -26.03
N LEU A 148 -19.95 -20.35 -26.00
CA LEU A 148 -19.23 -19.95 -24.80
C LEU A 148 -19.25 -18.41 -24.75
N LYS A 149 -19.93 -17.84 -23.78
CA LYS A 149 -20.08 -16.40 -23.60
C LYS A 149 -19.27 -15.96 -22.40
N CYS A 150 -18.53 -14.87 -22.56
CA CYS A 150 -17.71 -14.24 -21.54
C CYS A 150 -18.36 -12.96 -21.08
N PHE A 151 -18.53 -12.80 -19.79
CA PHE A 151 -19.15 -11.62 -19.16
C PHE A 151 -18.16 -10.99 -18.20
N ILE A 152 -17.91 -9.69 -18.40
CA ILE A 152 -17.03 -8.87 -17.56
C ILE A 152 -17.88 -8.01 -16.63
N GLY A 153 -17.53 -8.03 -15.34
CA GLY A 153 -18.12 -7.20 -14.31
C GLY A 153 -17.82 -5.71 -14.53
N TYR A 154 -18.75 -4.86 -14.19
CA TYR A 154 -18.57 -3.41 -14.15
C TYR A 154 -19.49 -2.80 -13.08
N ASP A 155 -19.34 -1.50 -12.82
CA ASP A 155 -20.12 -0.81 -11.79
C ASP A 155 -19.99 -1.48 -10.42
N ASN A 156 -18.76 -1.82 -10.05
CA ASN A 156 -18.42 -2.42 -8.77
C ASN A 156 -19.18 -3.73 -8.49
N GLY A 157 -19.22 -4.64 -9.46
CA GLY A 157 -19.89 -5.95 -9.35
C GLY A 157 -21.43 -5.94 -9.46
N ARG A 158 -22.01 -4.75 -9.65
CA ARG A 158 -23.48 -4.61 -9.74
C ARG A 158 -24.04 -5.05 -11.07
N ASN A 159 -23.24 -5.02 -12.13
CA ASN A 159 -23.66 -5.35 -13.49
C ASN A 159 -22.57 -6.10 -14.24
N PHE A 160 -22.98 -6.86 -15.29
CA PHE A 160 -22.09 -7.58 -16.20
C PHE A 160 -22.42 -7.27 -17.66
N LYS A 161 -21.38 -7.23 -18.48
CA LYS A 161 -21.48 -7.00 -19.91
C LYS A 161 -20.92 -8.18 -20.68
N GLU A 162 -21.65 -8.69 -21.67
CA GLU A 162 -21.11 -9.67 -22.61
C GLU A 162 -19.96 -9.02 -23.38
N TYR A 163 -18.76 -9.57 -23.19
CA TYR A 163 -17.54 -9.07 -23.80
C TYR A 163 -17.17 -9.86 -25.06
N ALA A 164 -17.34 -11.18 -25.02
CA ALA A 164 -17.01 -12.06 -26.13
C ALA A 164 -17.94 -13.28 -26.16
N SER A 165 -18.15 -13.79 -27.36
CA SER A 165 -18.87 -15.05 -27.60
C SER A 165 -18.13 -15.88 -28.64
N VAL A 166 -18.00 -17.16 -28.39
CA VAL A 166 -17.40 -18.13 -29.32
C VAL A 166 -18.38 -19.28 -29.50
N THR A 167 -18.75 -19.56 -30.75
CA THR A 167 -19.56 -20.75 -31.07
C THR A 167 -18.64 -21.97 -31.14
N THR A 168 -18.99 -23.00 -30.39
CA THR A 168 -18.26 -24.28 -30.38
C THR A 168 -19.16 -25.37 -30.98
N TYR A 169 -18.55 -26.33 -31.66
CA TYR A 169 -19.25 -27.57 -32.01
C TYR A 169 -19.33 -28.44 -30.76
N GLY A 170 -20.53 -28.70 -30.30
CA GLY A 170 -20.72 -29.55 -29.13
C GLY A 170 -22.18 -29.89 -28.91
N SER A 171 -22.44 -31.18 -28.74
CA SER A 171 -23.70 -31.69 -28.24
C SER A 171 -23.69 -31.71 -26.70
N ASP A 172 -24.76 -32.22 -26.08
CA ASP A 172 -24.86 -32.52 -24.64
C ASP A 172 -23.72 -33.38 -24.06
N LYS A 173 -22.77 -33.76 -24.86
CA LYS A 173 -21.65 -34.68 -24.57
C LYS A 173 -20.30 -33.99 -24.48
N TRP A 174 -20.23 -32.68 -24.47
CA TRP A 174 -18.99 -31.95 -24.30
C TRP A 174 -18.85 -31.44 -22.85
N ASN A 175 -17.66 -31.64 -22.29
CA ASN A 175 -17.31 -31.13 -20.97
C ASN A 175 -16.38 -29.93 -21.14
N PHE A 176 -16.66 -28.88 -20.38
CA PHE A 176 -15.90 -27.64 -20.35
C PHE A 176 -15.12 -27.58 -19.06
N TYR A 177 -13.80 -27.41 -19.16
CA TYR A 177 -12.91 -27.29 -18.01
C TYR A 177 -12.19 -25.94 -18.08
N PRO A 178 -12.42 -25.04 -17.12
CA PRO A 178 -11.63 -23.82 -17.00
C PRO A 178 -10.18 -24.21 -16.69
N ILE A 179 -9.22 -23.61 -17.41
CA ILE A 179 -7.81 -23.95 -17.28
C ILE A 179 -6.92 -22.74 -17.60
N ASP A 180 -5.98 -22.45 -16.71
CA ASP A 180 -4.88 -21.54 -17.01
C ASP A 180 -3.68 -22.31 -17.56
N THR A 181 -3.61 -22.42 -18.89
CA THR A 181 -2.49 -23.11 -19.57
C THR A 181 -1.22 -22.28 -19.67
N ARG A 182 -1.28 -20.98 -19.36
CA ARG A 182 -0.17 -20.06 -19.53
C ARG A 182 0.45 -19.62 -18.20
N GLY A 183 -0.17 -19.95 -17.08
CA GLY A 183 0.26 -19.50 -15.75
C GLY A 183 0.22 -17.98 -15.58
N ASP A 184 -0.79 -17.32 -16.18
CA ASP A 184 -0.94 -15.87 -16.15
C ASP A 184 -2.22 -15.39 -15.46
N GLY A 185 -2.94 -16.30 -14.78
CA GLY A 185 -4.20 -16.03 -14.10
C GLY A 185 -5.40 -15.94 -15.01
N LYS A 186 -5.21 -16.03 -16.34
CA LYS A 186 -6.30 -15.95 -17.30
C LYS A 186 -6.78 -17.33 -17.66
N LEU A 187 -8.02 -17.58 -17.31
CA LEU A 187 -8.65 -18.84 -17.65
C LEU A 187 -9.05 -18.86 -19.13
N GLY A 188 -8.69 -19.95 -19.77
CA GLY A 188 -9.28 -20.42 -21.01
C GLY A 188 -10.18 -21.61 -20.73
N PHE A 189 -10.61 -22.29 -21.78
CA PHE A 189 -11.40 -23.49 -21.68
C PHE A 189 -10.80 -24.65 -22.47
N LEU A 190 -10.59 -25.75 -21.80
CA LEU A 190 -10.39 -27.04 -22.42
C LEU A 190 -11.77 -27.67 -22.64
N VAL A 191 -12.15 -27.85 -23.88
CA VAL A 191 -13.39 -28.52 -24.28
C VAL A 191 -13.07 -29.91 -24.73
N VAL A 192 -13.60 -30.90 -24.04
CA VAL A 192 -13.32 -32.32 -24.30
C VAL A 192 -14.59 -33.02 -24.77
N SER A 193 -14.52 -33.73 -25.91
CA SER A 193 -15.65 -34.49 -26.41
C SER A 193 -15.90 -35.76 -25.60
N ALA A 194 -17.17 -36.06 -25.31
CA ALA A 194 -17.54 -37.33 -24.70
C ALA A 194 -17.41 -38.52 -25.69
N PRO A 195 -17.39 -39.77 -25.24
CA PRO A 195 -16.47 -40.81 -25.68
C PRO A 195 -16.80 -41.57 -26.95
N PHE A 196 -17.69 -41.18 -27.88
CA PHE A 196 -18.15 -42.15 -28.86
C PHE A 196 -17.79 -41.94 -30.36
N THR A 197 -17.34 -40.76 -30.80
CA THR A 197 -17.02 -40.60 -32.23
C THR A 197 -15.82 -39.73 -32.59
N TRP A 198 -15.45 -38.80 -31.73
CA TRP A 198 -14.27 -37.94 -31.98
C TRP A 198 -13.45 -37.86 -30.70
N LYS A 199 -12.29 -38.52 -30.69
CA LYS A 199 -11.30 -38.37 -29.60
C LYS A 199 -10.51 -37.08 -29.82
N GLY A 200 -11.00 -35.97 -29.33
CA GLY A 200 -10.35 -34.68 -29.50
C GLY A 200 -10.62 -33.72 -28.35
N TYR A 201 -9.77 -32.78 -28.24
CA TYR A 201 -9.95 -31.61 -27.35
C TYR A 201 -9.76 -30.32 -28.15
N GLN A 202 -10.39 -29.29 -27.71
CA GLN A 202 -10.22 -27.90 -28.21
C GLN A 202 -9.85 -27.01 -27.04
N LEU A 203 -8.87 -26.14 -27.25
CA LEU A 203 -8.45 -25.19 -26.26
C LEU A 203 -8.85 -23.77 -26.71
N TYR A 204 -9.71 -23.14 -25.96
CA TYR A 204 -10.13 -21.77 -26.19
C TYR A 204 -9.40 -20.86 -25.20
N MET A 205 -8.62 -19.91 -25.72
CA MET A 205 -7.86 -18.96 -24.91
C MET A 205 -8.29 -17.54 -25.20
N PRO A 206 -8.32 -16.65 -24.20
CA PRO A 206 -8.54 -15.23 -24.43
C PRO A 206 -7.54 -14.70 -25.46
N LYS A 207 -8.06 -14.04 -26.52
CA LYS A 207 -7.25 -13.52 -27.63
C LYS A 207 -6.57 -12.21 -27.26
N ALA A 208 -7.18 -11.41 -26.42
CA ALA A 208 -6.67 -10.14 -25.94
C ALA A 208 -6.10 -10.25 -24.51
N ASP A 209 -5.14 -9.41 -24.21
CA ASP A 209 -4.70 -9.18 -22.83
C ASP A 209 -5.66 -8.16 -22.19
N LEU A 210 -6.59 -8.65 -21.39
CA LEU A 210 -7.62 -7.84 -20.71
C LEU A 210 -7.14 -7.28 -19.37
N SER A 211 -5.87 -7.48 -19.00
CA SER A 211 -5.36 -7.03 -17.70
C SER A 211 -5.37 -5.50 -17.58
N ASN A 212 -5.93 -5.00 -16.48
CA ASN A 212 -5.95 -3.58 -16.09
C ASN A 212 -4.62 -3.13 -15.48
N LEU A 213 -3.49 -3.62 -15.98
CA LEU A 213 -2.18 -3.25 -15.47
C LEU A 213 -1.80 -1.84 -15.94
N LEU A 214 -1.30 -1.05 -15.00
CA LEU A 214 -0.76 0.27 -15.28
C LEU A 214 0.43 0.14 -16.24
N LYS A 215 0.28 0.66 -17.46
CA LYS A 215 1.31 0.57 -18.49
C LYS A 215 2.17 1.83 -18.57
N THR A 216 1.52 2.97 -18.56
CA THR A 216 2.21 4.27 -18.68
C THR A 216 1.56 5.30 -17.77
N VAL A 217 2.40 6.16 -17.20
CA VAL A 217 1.99 7.39 -16.52
C VAL A 217 2.71 8.53 -17.23
N THR A 218 1.97 9.56 -17.61
CA THR A 218 2.56 10.78 -18.14
C THR A 218 2.25 11.91 -17.17
N ASP A 219 3.27 12.58 -16.67
CA ASP A 219 3.12 13.72 -15.78
C ASP A 219 2.77 15.01 -16.53
N SER A 220 2.51 16.08 -15.80
CA SER A 220 2.17 17.40 -16.38
C SER A 220 3.31 18.03 -17.17
N HIS A 221 4.56 17.55 -17.04
CA HIS A 221 5.74 17.99 -17.78
C HIS A 221 6.01 17.15 -19.01
N GLY A 222 5.17 16.13 -19.28
CA GLY A 222 5.32 15.22 -20.40
C GLY A 222 6.32 14.08 -20.16
N ASN A 223 6.85 13.93 -18.92
CA ASN A 223 7.69 12.80 -18.58
C ASN A 223 6.85 11.52 -18.55
N VAL A 224 7.36 10.51 -19.20
CA VAL A 224 6.67 9.22 -19.31
C VAL A 224 7.35 8.19 -18.42
N THR A 225 6.57 7.56 -17.57
CA THR A 225 6.96 6.35 -16.84
C THR A 225 6.26 5.16 -17.48
N THR A 226 7.02 4.18 -17.92
CA THR A 226 6.51 2.94 -18.52
C THR A 226 6.80 1.76 -17.61
N VAL A 227 5.78 0.95 -17.30
CA VAL A 227 5.88 -0.25 -16.50
C VAL A 227 5.69 -1.47 -17.39
N SER A 228 6.61 -2.41 -17.31
CA SER A 228 6.54 -3.69 -18.01
C SER A 228 6.37 -4.83 -17.03
N TYR A 229 5.62 -5.84 -17.43
CA TYR A 229 5.27 -6.98 -16.59
C TYR A 229 5.64 -8.29 -17.25
N LYS A 230 5.98 -9.28 -16.42
CA LYS A 230 6.12 -10.68 -16.81
C LYS A 230 5.33 -11.56 -15.85
N LYS A 231 5.00 -12.77 -16.31
CA LYS A 231 4.32 -13.75 -15.46
C LYS A 231 5.26 -14.22 -14.35
N MET A 232 4.72 -14.50 -13.18
CA MET A 232 5.51 -15.13 -12.11
C MET A 232 6.05 -16.51 -12.48
N ALA A 233 5.41 -17.19 -13.43
CA ALA A 233 5.91 -18.44 -14.00
C ALA A 233 7.12 -18.27 -14.96
N ASP A 234 7.47 -17.03 -15.35
CA ASP A 234 8.63 -16.74 -16.21
C ASP A 234 9.92 -16.73 -15.37
N SER A 235 10.79 -17.72 -15.61
CA SER A 235 12.06 -17.87 -14.88
C SER A 235 13.04 -16.70 -15.09
N SER A 236 12.80 -15.85 -16.09
CA SER A 236 13.61 -14.64 -16.31
C SER A 236 13.30 -13.50 -15.33
N VAL A 237 12.19 -13.58 -14.59
CA VAL A 237 11.78 -12.57 -13.60
C VAL A 237 11.63 -13.15 -12.20
N TYR A 238 11.27 -14.42 -12.07
CA TYR A 238 11.05 -15.06 -10.79
C TYR A 238 11.74 -16.42 -10.69
N ALA A 239 12.43 -16.64 -9.57
CA ALA A 239 13.01 -17.93 -9.24
C ALA A 239 12.40 -18.45 -7.92
N LYS A 240 11.93 -19.70 -7.96
CA LYS A 240 11.58 -20.46 -6.79
C LYS A 240 12.70 -21.47 -6.53
N THR A 241 13.52 -21.21 -5.52
CA THR A 241 14.54 -22.16 -5.08
C THR A 241 13.92 -23.12 -4.08
N LEU A 242 14.02 -24.41 -4.35
CA LEU A 242 13.67 -25.42 -3.36
C LEU A 242 14.74 -25.44 -2.26
N PRO A 243 14.38 -25.74 -1.00
CA PRO A 243 15.37 -25.95 0.06
C PRO A 243 16.39 -27.00 -0.37
N VAL A 244 17.66 -26.75 -0.04
CA VAL A 244 18.73 -27.72 -0.31
C VAL A 244 18.44 -29.00 0.46
N GLY A 245 18.18 -30.11 -0.25
CA GLY A 245 17.87 -31.40 0.37
C GLY A 245 16.55 -32.05 -0.09
N GLY A 246 15.77 -31.39 -0.95
CA GLY A 246 14.56 -32.00 -1.57
C GLY A 246 13.42 -32.29 -0.59
N SER A 247 13.57 -31.96 0.69
CA SER A 247 12.50 -31.99 1.65
C SER A 247 11.65 -30.75 1.43
N ALA A 248 10.37 -30.92 1.10
CA ALA A 248 9.40 -29.85 1.27
C ALA A 248 9.60 -29.29 2.67
N ASP A 249 9.79 -27.98 2.78
CA ASP A 249 9.97 -27.34 4.08
C ASP A 249 8.67 -27.52 4.89
N VAL A 250 8.63 -28.63 5.65
CA VAL A 250 7.45 -29.04 6.41
C VAL A 250 7.28 -28.15 7.64
N SER A 251 8.30 -27.34 7.97
CA SER A 251 8.23 -26.37 9.07
C SER A 251 7.35 -25.17 8.74
N ASP A 252 7.13 -24.89 7.45
CA ASP A 252 6.39 -23.74 6.93
C ASP A 252 4.94 -24.08 6.51
N TYR A 253 4.22 -24.84 7.30
CA TYR A 253 2.85 -25.21 6.93
C TYR A 253 1.94 -23.96 6.75
N ASP A 254 2.17 -22.95 7.54
CA ASP A 254 1.39 -21.71 7.52
C ASP A 254 1.97 -20.67 6.55
N CYS A 255 3.31 -20.59 6.40
CA CYS A 255 4.01 -19.65 5.54
C CYS A 255 4.76 -20.41 4.44
N MET A 256 4.19 -20.55 3.26
CA MET A 256 4.76 -21.33 2.17
C MET A 256 5.32 -20.50 1.04
N SER A 257 6.34 -21.04 0.37
CA SER A 257 6.79 -20.51 -0.93
C SER A 257 5.86 -20.97 -2.05
N PHE A 258 5.45 -20.06 -2.91
CA PHE A 258 4.49 -20.38 -3.98
C PHE A 258 4.89 -19.77 -5.33
N THR A 259 4.23 -20.28 -6.36
CA THR A 259 4.17 -19.66 -7.69
C THR A 259 2.70 -19.56 -8.04
N ALA A 260 2.25 -18.38 -8.38
CA ALA A 260 0.86 -18.10 -8.70
C ALA A 260 0.75 -17.43 -10.07
N PRO A 261 -0.43 -17.37 -10.66
CA PRO A 261 -0.66 -16.72 -11.93
C PRO A 261 -0.65 -15.19 -11.84
N PHE A 262 0.28 -14.64 -11.07
CA PHE A 262 0.48 -13.20 -10.94
C PHE A 262 1.40 -12.65 -12.02
N LYS A 263 1.21 -11.38 -12.37
CA LYS A 263 2.16 -10.60 -13.15
C LYS A 263 3.04 -9.79 -12.22
N LEU A 264 4.33 -9.92 -12.40
CA LEU A 264 5.36 -9.18 -11.66
C LEU A 264 5.88 -8.05 -12.54
N VAL A 265 6.20 -6.92 -11.92
CA VAL A 265 6.90 -5.83 -12.59
C VAL A 265 8.28 -6.35 -13.02
N SER A 266 8.54 -6.38 -14.31
CA SER A 266 9.84 -6.80 -14.85
C SER A 266 10.78 -5.64 -15.13
N SER A 267 10.24 -4.46 -15.46
CA SER A 267 11.01 -3.23 -15.57
C SER A 267 10.14 -1.98 -15.41
N VAL A 268 10.77 -0.91 -14.94
CA VAL A 268 10.22 0.45 -14.94
C VAL A 268 11.20 1.33 -15.70
N SER A 269 10.71 2.06 -16.69
CA SER A 269 11.48 3.01 -17.48
C SER A 269 10.90 4.41 -17.29
N VAL A 270 11.72 5.37 -16.93
CA VAL A 270 11.33 6.76 -16.69
C VAL A 270 12.07 7.68 -17.65
N SER A 271 11.38 8.66 -18.23
CA SER A 271 12.02 9.70 -19.05
C SER A 271 13.18 10.36 -18.30
N ASN A 272 14.34 10.47 -18.92
CA ASN A 272 15.52 11.10 -18.31
C ASN A 272 15.63 12.61 -18.60
N GLY A 273 14.61 13.21 -19.24
CA GLY A 273 14.53 14.63 -19.55
C GLY A 273 15.36 15.09 -20.73
N ILE A 274 16.22 14.24 -21.27
CA ILE A 274 17.12 14.54 -22.38
C ILE A 274 16.85 13.67 -23.62
N GLY A 275 15.61 13.18 -23.74
CA GLY A 275 15.16 12.36 -24.87
C GLY A 275 15.45 10.88 -24.75
N GLY A 276 15.97 10.41 -23.62
CA GLY A 276 16.22 9.00 -23.29
C GLY A 276 15.35 8.49 -22.16
N MET A 277 15.62 7.25 -21.74
CA MET A 277 14.94 6.58 -20.63
C MET A 277 15.95 6.00 -19.63
N ASN A 278 15.70 6.18 -18.35
CA ASN A 278 16.36 5.45 -17.28
C ASN A 278 15.53 4.20 -16.97
N THR A 279 16.14 3.03 -17.07
CA THR A 279 15.43 1.76 -16.90
C THR A 279 15.99 0.97 -15.73
N ILE A 280 15.10 0.54 -14.85
CA ILE A 280 15.38 -0.41 -13.77
C ILE A 280 14.67 -1.71 -14.09
N SER A 281 15.39 -2.83 -14.14
CA SER A 281 14.80 -4.15 -14.26
C SER A 281 14.77 -4.87 -12.91
N TYR A 282 13.77 -5.73 -12.73
CA TYR A 282 13.47 -6.40 -11.46
C TYR A 282 13.51 -7.91 -11.63
N ASN A 283 14.06 -8.59 -10.63
CA ASN A 283 13.99 -10.02 -10.43
C ASN A 283 13.61 -10.33 -8.99
N TYR A 284 12.91 -11.43 -8.76
CA TYR A 284 12.38 -11.82 -7.47
C TYR A 284 12.68 -13.27 -7.17
N GLU A 285 12.89 -13.59 -5.88
CA GLU A 285 13.10 -14.96 -5.44
C GLU A 285 12.16 -15.29 -4.28
N ASN A 286 11.62 -16.51 -4.30
CA ASN A 286 10.87 -17.14 -3.22
C ASN A 286 9.77 -16.24 -2.62
N ALA A 287 8.70 -16.06 -3.36
CA ALA A 287 7.49 -15.43 -2.87
C ALA A 287 6.92 -16.22 -1.68
N LYS A 288 6.53 -15.52 -0.62
CA LYS A 288 5.93 -16.11 0.57
C LYS A 288 4.46 -15.74 0.69
N VAL A 289 3.65 -16.71 1.06
CA VAL A 289 2.22 -16.52 1.36
C VAL A 289 1.89 -17.17 2.70
N PHE A 290 1.10 -16.47 3.49
CA PHE A 290 0.53 -17.00 4.73
C PHE A 290 -0.91 -17.44 4.50
N LYS A 291 -1.19 -18.71 4.77
CA LYS A 291 -2.47 -19.34 4.44
C LYS A 291 -3.63 -18.96 5.37
N ARG A 292 -3.33 -18.48 6.58
CA ARG A 292 -4.35 -18.17 7.60
C ARG A 292 -4.73 -16.69 7.61
N GLY A 293 -4.95 -16.08 6.46
CA GLY A 293 -5.58 -14.78 6.31
C GLY A 293 -4.69 -13.58 5.97
N ARG A 294 -3.35 -13.60 6.21
CA ARG A 294 -2.50 -12.46 5.82
C ARG A 294 -2.13 -12.42 4.34
N GLY A 295 -2.30 -13.55 3.63
CA GLY A 295 -2.05 -13.64 2.20
C GLY A 295 -0.57 -13.45 1.82
N PHE A 296 -0.31 -12.63 0.82
CA PHE A 296 1.03 -12.41 0.27
C PHE A 296 1.91 -11.58 1.20
N LEU A 297 3.07 -12.11 1.58
CA LEU A 297 4.02 -11.48 2.51
C LEU A 297 5.21 -10.79 1.81
N GLY A 298 5.39 -10.99 0.51
CA GLY A 298 6.53 -10.48 -0.23
C GLY A 298 7.48 -11.57 -0.72
N PHE A 299 8.69 -11.16 -1.10
CA PHE A 299 9.74 -12.02 -1.65
C PHE A 299 10.90 -12.13 -0.66
N THR A 300 11.55 -13.30 -0.59
CA THR A 300 12.78 -13.43 0.22
C THR A 300 13.90 -12.58 -0.34
N LYS A 301 13.90 -12.36 -1.67
CA LYS A 301 14.87 -11.49 -2.32
C LYS A 301 14.23 -10.69 -3.46
N THR A 302 14.55 -9.41 -3.51
CA THR A 302 14.24 -8.52 -4.63
C THR A 302 15.54 -7.97 -5.19
N ILE A 303 15.74 -8.10 -6.50
CA ILE A 303 16.94 -7.65 -7.20
C ILE A 303 16.50 -6.57 -8.19
N MET A 304 17.13 -5.41 -8.10
CA MET A 304 16.93 -4.27 -8.98
C MET A 304 18.24 -3.99 -9.74
N ASN A 305 18.17 -3.96 -11.07
CA ASN A 305 19.31 -3.60 -11.90
C ASN A 305 19.01 -2.26 -12.58
N ASP A 306 19.66 -1.21 -12.13
CA ASP A 306 19.62 0.10 -12.77
C ASP A 306 20.58 0.12 -13.96
N GLN A 307 20.02 0.20 -15.15
CA GLN A 307 20.81 0.17 -16.39
C GLN A 307 21.57 1.49 -16.64
N SER A 308 21.06 2.61 -16.11
CA SER A 308 21.68 3.93 -16.29
C SER A 308 22.97 4.09 -15.49
N THR A 309 23.01 3.55 -14.27
CA THR A 309 24.15 3.59 -13.37
C THR A 309 24.94 2.28 -13.36
N SER A 310 24.43 1.23 -13.99
CA SER A 310 24.97 -0.14 -13.94
C SER A 310 25.08 -0.68 -12.52
N VAL A 311 24.16 -0.27 -11.63
CA VAL A 311 24.15 -0.71 -10.23
C VAL A 311 23.07 -1.78 -10.02
N LYS A 312 23.49 -2.89 -9.45
CA LYS A 312 22.58 -3.94 -8.95
C LYS A 312 22.35 -3.72 -7.45
N THR A 313 21.09 -3.53 -7.06
CA THR A 313 20.67 -3.51 -5.66
C THR A 313 19.96 -4.82 -5.33
N THR A 314 20.41 -5.51 -4.29
CA THR A 314 19.78 -6.73 -3.79
C THR A 314 19.23 -6.47 -2.39
N ILE A 315 17.94 -6.68 -2.20
CA ILE A 315 17.26 -6.60 -0.90
C ILE A 315 16.91 -8.02 -0.49
N THR A 316 17.43 -8.46 0.65
CA THR A 316 17.09 -9.76 1.26
C THR A 316 16.21 -9.54 2.46
N GLN A 317 15.09 -10.28 2.55
CA GLN A 317 14.16 -10.24 3.66
C GLN A 317 14.22 -11.54 4.46
N GLU A 318 13.97 -11.44 5.76
CA GLU A 318 13.68 -12.55 6.65
C GLU A 318 12.20 -12.55 7.02
N PHE A 319 11.66 -13.73 7.30
CA PHE A 319 10.25 -13.93 7.62
C PHE A 319 10.14 -14.64 8.95
N SER A 320 9.17 -14.24 9.75
CA SER A 320 8.78 -15.00 10.94
C SER A 320 7.63 -15.93 10.59
N ASP A 321 7.84 -17.23 10.79
CA ASP A 321 6.81 -18.25 10.58
C ASP A 321 5.71 -18.20 11.65
N THR A 322 6.05 -17.69 12.84
CA THR A 322 5.10 -17.62 13.97
C THR A 322 4.10 -16.48 13.81
N TYR A 323 4.55 -15.32 13.30
CA TYR A 323 3.74 -14.11 13.27
C TYR A 323 3.51 -13.58 11.86
N CYS A 324 4.08 -14.27 10.85
CA CYS A 324 3.88 -13.98 9.44
C CYS A 324 4.16 -12.53 9.07
N GLN A 325 5.29 -12.04 9.54
CA GLN A 325 5.83 -10.72 9.22
C GLN A 325 7.18 -10.86 8.53
N ALA A 326 7.48 -9.87 7.67
CA ALA A 326 8.74 -9.76 6.97
C ALA A 326 9.55 -8.56 7.47
N ALA A 327 10.88 -8.70 7.53
CA ALA A 327 11.79 -7.59 7.79
C ALA A 327 12.97 -7.62 6.82
N ILE A 328 13.55 -6.46 6.53
CA ILE A 328 14.78 -6.37 5.74
C ILE A 328 15.93 -6.89 6.59
N LYS A 329 16.65 -7.88 6.05
CA LYS A 329 17.85 -8.47 6.66
C LYS A 329 19.13 -7.88 6.10
N ASN A 330 19.16 -7.64 4.78
CA ASN A 330 20.34 -7.13 4.10
C ASN A 330 19.97 -6.33 2.86
N VAL A 331 20.71 -5.25 2.60
CA VAL A 331 20.69 -4.51 1.34
C VAL A 331 22.11 -4.41 0.82
N GLU A 332 22.34 -4.87 -0.40
CA GLU A 332 23.65 -4.80 -1.07
C GLU A 332 23.54 -4.06 -2.40
N LYS A 333 24.50 -3.15 -2.66
CA LYS A 333 24.65 -2.47 -3.95
C LYS A 333 26.01 -2.83 -4.57
N VAL A 334 25.97 -3.29 -5.82
CA VAL A 334 27.14 -3.73 -6.57
C VAL A 334 27.17 -3.06 -7.94
N HIS A 335 28.30 -2.51 -8.34
CA HIS A 335 28.53 -2.06 -9.71
C HIS A 335 28.75 -3.26 -10.62
N VAL A 336 27.79 -3.56 -11.50
CA VAL A 336 27.72 -4.79 -12.28
C VAL A 336 28.98 -5.03 -13.16
N PRO A 337 29.45 -4.04 -13.95
CA PRO A 337 30.58 -4.26 -14.86
C PRO A 337 31.89 -4.67 -14.16
N THR A 338 32.10 -4.17 -12.95
CA THR A 338 33.34 -4.44 -12.20
C THR A 338 33.16 -5.44 -11.07
N ASN A 339 31.91 -5.86 -10.82
CA ASN A 339 31.53 -6.70 -9.68
C ASN A 339 32.01 -6.14 -8.32
N ARG A 340 32.12 -4.82 -8.20
CA ARG A 340 32.57 -4.16 -6.99
C ARG A 340 31.40 -3.77 -6.11
N LYS A 341 31.56 -4.01 -4.82
CA LYS A 341 30.59 -3.58 -3.81
C LYS A 341 30.67 -2.06 -3.66
N LEU A 342 29.51 -1.40 -3.64
CA LEU A 342 29.37 0.03 -3.39
C LEU A 342 28.85 0.30 -1.99
N MET A 343 27.91 -0.54 -1.53
CA MET A 343 27.25 -0.40 -0.24
C MET A 343 26.79 -1.76 0.25
N GLN A 344 26.84 -1.94 1.56
CA GLN A 344 26.17 -3.06 2.24
C GLN A 344 25.55 -2.53 3.53
N SER A 345 24.28 -2.90 3.76
CA SER A 345 23.59 -2.66 5.03
C SER A 345 23.07 -4.00 5.54
N ASP A 346 23.46 -4.37 6.74
CA ASP A 346 23.02 -5.58 7.43
C ASP A 346 22.18 -5.18 8.64
N TYR A 347 21.09 -5.89 8.89
CA TYR A 347 20.16 -5.64 9.99
C TYR A 347 20.02 -6.90 10.83
N THR A 348 20.06 -6.74 12.14
CA THR A 348 19.64 -7.76 13.09
C THR A 348 18.29 -7.32 13.65
N ASN A 349 17.27 -8.11 13.38
CA ASN A 349 15.92 -7.81 13.79
C ASN A 349 15.45 -8.79 14.86
N THR A 350 14.70 -8.29 15.83
CA THR A 350 14.01 -9.12 16.82
C THR A 350 12.51 -8.89 16.68
N LEU A 351 11.76 -9.98 16.60
CA LEU A 351 10.32 -9.93 16.63
C LEU A 351 9.85 -9.88 18.07
N VAL A 352 9.13 -8.83 18.42
CA VAL A 352 8.61 -8.62 19.77
C VAL A 352 7.10 -8.48 19.73
N LYS A 353 6.44 -8.98 20.78
CA LYS A 353 5.05 -8.66 21.08
C LYS A 353 5.04 -7.33 21.84
N LEU A 354 4.36 -6.34 21.30
CA LEU A 354 4.13 -5.07 21.98
C LEU A 354 3.06 -5.25 23.07
N GLU A 355 3.15 -4.49 24.15
CA GLU A 355 2.11 -4.50 25.18
C GLU A 355 0.89 -3.71 24.73
N ASP A 356 -0.02 -4.39 24.06
CA ASP A 356 -1.34 -3.90 23.75
C ASP A 356 -2.41 -4.97 24.03
N VAL A 357 -3.66 -4.56 24.05
CA VAL A 357 -4.81 -5.44 24.27
C VAL A 357 -5.04 -6.36 23.07
N PHE A 358 -4.55 -6.02 21.89
CA PHE A 358 -4.83 -6.67 20.62
C PHE A 358 -3.74 -7.64 20.15
N GLY A 359 -2.62 -7.71 20.87
CA GLY A 359 -1.53 -8.63 20.54
C GLY A 359 -0.73 -8.20 19.30
N THR A 360 -0.44 -6.91 19.18
CA THR A 360 0.37 -6.35 18.10
C THR A 360 1.82 -6.83 18.19
N PHE A 361 2.38 -7.21 17.05
CA PHE A 361 3.78 -7.62 16.91
C PHE A 361 4.52 -6.68 15.97
N ALA A 362 5.78 -6.44 16.26
CA ALA A 362 6.67 -5.64 15.42
C ALA A 362 8.06 -6.25 15.31
N TYR A 363 8.67 -6.19 14.13
CA TYR A 363 10.10 -6.34 14.01
C TYR A 363 10.77 -5.06 14.48
N GLN A 364 11.70 -5.21 15.42
CA GLN A 364 12.55 -4.14 15.90
C GLN A 364 13.99 -4.44 15.50
N ALA A 365 14.63 -3.53 14.77
CA ALA A 365 16.06 -3.63 14.50
C ALA A 365 16.82 -3.44 15.82
N THR A 366 17.50 -4.46 16.29
CA THR A 366 18.36 -4.37 17.49
C THR A 366 19.72 -3.85 17.14
N SER A 367 20.21 -4.13 15.94
CA SER A 367 21.41 -3.51 15.38
C SER A 367 21.36 -3.42 13.86
N SER A 368 22.15 -2.50 13.32
CA SER A 368 22.43 -2.45 11.88
C SER A 368 23.88 -2.06 11.63
N LYS A 369 24.40 -2.45 10.47
CA LYS A 369 25.74 -2.04 10.03
C LYS A 369 25.66 -1.61 8.57
N GLU A 370 26.03 -0.36 8.32
CA GLU A 370 26.16 0.18 6.97
C GLU A 370 27.63 0.36 6.61
N GLN A 371 28.00 -0.06 5.41
CA GLN A 371 29.36 0.03 4.88
C GLN A 371 29.30 0.62 3.47
N ILE A 372 30.09 1.65 3.21
CA ILE A 372 30.23 2.31 1.92
C ILE A 372 31.65 2.08 1.40
N TYR A 373 31.74 1.70 0.14
CA TYR A 373 33.00 1.33 -0.50
C TYR A 373 33.33 2.30 -1.65
N GLU A 374 34.60 2.54 -1.83
CA GLU A 374 35.13 3.31 -2.94
C GLU A 374 34.97 2.50 -4.26
N PRO A 375 34.36 3.07 -5.30
CA PRO A 375 34.00 2.32 -6.51
C PRO A 375 35.20 1.79 -7.32
N THR A 376 36.35 2.45 -7.28
CA THR A 376 37.51 2.10 -8.10
C THR A 376 38.43 1.06 -7.44
N ALA A 377 38.66 1.16 -6.12
CA ALA A 377 39.57 0.29 -5.38
C ALA A 377 38.90 -0.76 -4.50
N ASN A 378 37.56 -0.76 -4.40
CA ASN A 378 36.78 -1.61 -3.49
C ASN A 378 37.22 -1.46 -2.03
N LYS A 379 37.70 -0.28 -1.67
CA LYS A 379 38.18 0.05 -0.32
C LYS A 379 37.01 0.55 0.52
N LEU A 380 36.91 0.07 1.75
CA LEU A 380 35.93 0.60 2.71
C LEU A 380 36.26 2.07 3.02
N ILE A 381 35.28 2.97 2.73
CA ILE A 381 35.39 4.41 3.00
C ILE A 381 34.77 4.73 4.34
N GLN A 382 33.57 4.19 4.59
CA GLN A 382 32.81 4.49 5.78
C GLN A 382 32.14 3.23 6.32
N SER A 383 32.14 3.09 7.63
CA SER A 383 31.35 2.09 8.33
C SER A 383 30.65 2.75 9.50
N VAL A 384 29.33 2.48 9.63
CA VAL A 384 28.55 2.91 10.78
C VAL A 384 27.82 1.70 11.32
N SER A 385 28.04 1.40 12.60
CA SER A 385 27.24 0.39 13.31
C SER A 385 26.23 1.11 14.22
N MET A 386 25.00 0.68 14.19
CA MET A 386 23.92 1.21 15.01
C MET A 386 23.42 0.13 15.96
N ASP A 387 23.25 0.46 17.23
CA ASP A 387 22.61 -0.39 18.23
C ASP A 387 21.38 0.33 18.78
N TYR A 388 20.31 -0.43 19.01
CA TYR A 388 19.03 0.10 19.46
C TYR A 388 18.51 -0.65 20.68
N ALA A 389 17.85 0.06 21.58
CA ALA A 389 17.02 -0.50 22.63
C ALA A 389 15.65 0.16 22.65
N TYR A 390 14.63 -0.61 22.99
CA TYR A 390 13.22 -0.18 22.95
C TYR A 390 12.55 -0.44 24.28
N ASP A 391 11.48 0.32 24.56
CA ASP A 391 10.55 -0.04 25.61
C ASP A 391 9.49 -1.06 25.08
N LYS A 392 8.62 -1.48 25.97
CA LYS A 392 7.55 -2.43 25.67
C LYS A 392 6.48 -1.89 24.70
N TYR A 393 6.43 -0.60 24.41
CA TYR A 393 5.54 0.03 23.45
C TYR A 393 6.21 0.29 22.09
N GLY A 394 7.51 -0.02 21.97
CA GLY A 394 8.28 0.19 20.75
C GLY A 394 8.96 1.56 20.65
N ASN A 395 8.95 2.36 21.72
CA ASN A 395 9.69 3.62 21.75
C ASN A 395 11.20 3.37 21.87
N VAL A 396 12.01 4.11 21.13
CA VAL A 396 13.48 3.97 21.14
C VAL A 396 14.05 4.57 22.40
N LEU A 397 14.46 3.73 23.36
CA LEU A 397 15.12 4.15 24.60
C LEU A 397 16.58 4.55 24.38
N MET A 398 17.27 3.86 23.49
CA MET A 398 18.66 4.11 23.19
C MET A 398 18.96 3.85 21.72
N GLN A 399 19.75 4.72 21.14
CA GLN A 399 20.37 4.55 19.83
C GLN A 399 21.84 4.92 19.95
N THR A 400 22.74 4.02 19.52
CA THR A 400 24.18 4.26 19.50
C THR A 400 24.72 4.06 18.10
N ALA A 401 25.34 5.09 17.53
CA ALA A 401 26.09 5.04 16.28
C ALA A 401 27.58 4.97 16.59
N THR A 402 28.25 3.92 16.10
CA THR A 402 29.70 3.76 16.17
C THR A 402 30.25 3.84 14.75
N TYR A 403 31.09 4.82 14.52
CA TYR A 403 31.76 5.07 13.24
C TYR A 403 33.05 4.27 13.11
N GLY A 404 33.47 4.00 11.88
CA GLY A 404 34.66 3.20 11.59
C GLY A 404 36.00 3.81 12.12
N ASN A 405 36.02 5.10 12.41
CA ASN A 405 37.15 5.79 13.05
C ASN A 405 37.13 5.73 14.59
N GLY A 406 36.11 5.07 15.17
CA GLY A 406 35.94 4.94 16.62
C GLY A 406 35.13 6.05 17.28
N ASP A 407 34.67 7.05 16.54
CA ASP A 407 33.75 8.05 17.07
C ASP A 407 32.39 7.43 17.40
N VAL A 408 31.74 7.94 18.45
CA VAL A 408 30.46 7.41 18.92
C VAL A 408 29.47 8.55 19.11
N GLN A 409 28.25 8.33 18.61
CA GLN A 409 27.09 9.17 18.92
C GLN A 409 26.03 8.31 19.61
N LYS A 410 25.60 8.75 20.78
CA LYS A 410 24.60 8.03 21.57
C LYS A 410 23.44 8.96 21.93
N VAL A 411 22.22 8.51 21.69
CA VAL A 411 21.01 9.16 22.16
C VAL A 411 20.32 8.23 23.15
N THR A 412 19.95 8.77 24.31
CA THR A 412 19.17 8.04 25.34
C THR A 412 17.91 8.82 25.63
N ASN A 413 16.78 8.17 25.53
CA ASN A 413 15.46 8.76 25.68
C ASN A 413 14.72 8.17 26.88
N THR A 414 13.89 9.00 27.49
CA THR A 414 12.93 8.58 28.52
C THR A 414 11.54 9.02 28.09
N TYR A 415 10.56 8.13 28.22
CA TYR A 415 9.19 8.38 27.80
C TYR A 415 8.21 8.31 28.97
N SER A 416 7.15 9.06 28.89
CA SER A 416 5.94 8.88 29.67
C SER A 416 4.92 8.12 28.84
N ASN A 417 4.37 7.06 29.41
CA ASN A 417 3.36 6.20 28.77
C ASN A 417 2.13 6.12 29.68
N ASN A 418 1.12 6.92 29.39
CA ASN A 418 -0.15 6.88 30.10
C ASN A 418 -1.12 5.93 29.38
N THR A 419 -1.33 4.76 29.95
CA THR A 419 -2.20 3.72 29.38
C THR A 419 -3.69 3.96 29.67
N THR A 420 -4.03 4.82 30.64
CA THR A 420 -5.43 5.15 30.97
C THR A 420 -6.06 6.01 29.86
N ASP A 421 -5.33 7.04 29.44
CA ASP A 421 -5.78 7.97 28.39
C ASP A 421 -5.13 7.65 27.03
N TRP A 422 -4.42 6.52 26.95
CA TRP A 422 -3.71 6.05 25.76
C TRP A 422 -2.74 7.07 25.16
N MET A 423 -2.09 7.86 26.00
CA MET A 423 -1.02 8.77 25.58
C MET A 423 0.34 8.07 25.71
N ILE A 424 0.74 7.39 24.67
CA ILE A 424 1.94 6.56 24.62
C ILE A 424 3.06 7.30 23.88
N GLY A 425 4.31 7.16 24.36
CA GLY A 425 5.50 7.65 23.66
C GLY A 425 5.77 9.15 23.83
N LEU A 426 5.25 9.81 24.87
CA LEU A 426 5.61 11.20 25.17
C LEU A 426 7.05 11.26 25.67
N LEU A 427 7.96 11.83 24.87
CA LEU A 427 9.38 11.98 25.18
C LEU A 427 9.58 12.99 26.31
N THR A 428 9.97 12.54 27.50
CA THR A 428 10.17 13.43 28.66
C THR A 428 11.61 13.91 28.81
N ARG A 429 12.59 13.11 28.33
CA ARG A 429 14.01 13.48 28.32
C ARG A 429 14.72 12.85 27.14
N SER A 430 15.60 13.62 26.52
CA SER A 430 16.56 13.14 25.53
C SER A 430 17.96 13.61 25.92
N VAL A 431 18.89 12.67 25.99
CA VAL A 431 20.32 12.92 26.22
C VAL A 431 21.09 12.48 25.00
N SER A 432 21.73 13.41 24.30
CA SER A 432 22.63 13.11 23.19
C SER A 432 24.06 13.30 23.64
N ALA A 433 24.89 12.28 23.43
CA ALA A 433 26.32 12.28 23.72
C ALA A 433 27.10 12.02 22.43
N SER A 434 28.10 12.85 22.15
CA SER A 434 29.01 12.67 21.02
C SER A 434 30.41 12.55 21.54
N THR A 435 31.13 11.47 21.19
CA THR A 435 32.52 11.24 21.53
C THR A 435 33.32 11.23 20.23
N VAL A 436 34.21 12.19 20.06
CA VAL A 436 35.06 12.36 18.88
C VAL A 436 36.53 12.51 19.35
N GLY A 437 37.40 11.64 18.85
CA GLY A 437 38.80 11.65 19.21
C GLY A 437 39.05 11.54 20.73
N GLY A 438 38.18 10.86 21.47
CA GLY A 438 38.25 10.69 22.92
C GLY A 438 37.61 11.82 23.75
N ASN A 439 37.20 12.92 23.13
CA ASN A 439 36.49 14.00 23.80
C ASN A 439 34.98 13.78 23.73
N SER A 440 34.28 13.93 24.84
CA SER A 440 32.84 13.76 24.92
C SER A 440 32.12 15.07 25.19
N LEU A 441 31.08 15.32 24.41
CA LEU A 441 30.11 16.40 24.61
C LEU A 441 28.73 15.79 24.83
N THR A 442 28.02 16.27 25.84
CA THR A 442 26.68 15.81 26.15
C THR A 442 25.70 16.99 26.11
N ASN A 443 24.56 16.80 25.51
CA ASN A 443 23.45 17.75 25.49
C ASN A 443 22.20 17.06 26.06
N THR A 444 21.48 17.73 26.95
CA THR A 444 20.27 17.22 27.59
C THR A 444 19.09 18.14 27.29
N VAL A 445 17.97 17.54 26.90
CA VAL A 445 16.70 18.25 26.69
C VAL A 445 15.58 17.54 27.46
N ASP A 446 14.90 18.32 28.31
CA ASP A 446 13.71 17.87 29.05
C ASP A 446 12.44 18.43 28.42
N TYR A 447 11.36 17.65 28.46
CA TYR A 447 10.05 17.99 27.93
C TYR A 447 8.97 17.77 28.98
N VAL A 448 8.04 18.70 29.08
CA VAL A 448 6.85 18.60 29.94
C VAL A 448 5.61 18.76 29.09
N TYR A 449 4.68 17.87 29.26
CA TYR A 449 3.43 17.83 28.50
C TYR A 449 2.22 18.10 29.40
N ASN A 450 1.16 18.58 28.79
CA ASN A 450 -0.14 18.63 29.42
C ASN A 450 -0.71 17.20 29.52
N ASN A 451 -1.00 16.76 30.73
CA ASN A 451 -1.46 15.40 31.00
C ASN A 451 -2.87 15.08 30.48
N THR A 452 -3.64 16.12 30.07
CA THR A 452 -5.01 15.94 29.59
C THR A 452 -5.08 15.77 28.06
N ASN A 453 -4.20 16.49 27.33
CA ASN A 453 -4.27 16.52 25.86
C ASN A 453 -2.95 16.19 25.16
N GLY A 454 -1.88 15.88 25.92
CA GLY A 454 -0.58 15.51 25.37
C GLY A 454 0.20 16.64 24.70
N LEU A 455 -0.24 17.90 24.78
CA LEU A 455 0.45 19.03 24.16
C LEU A 455 1.70 19.41 24.96
N LEU A 456 2.80 19.72 24.25
CA LEU A 456 4.08 20.13 24.84
C LEU A 456 3.95 21.49 25.52
N GLN A 457 4.11 21.54 26.85
CA GLN A 457 4.06 22.77 27.61
C GLN A 457 5.42 23.46 27.75
N THR A 458 6.48 22.65 27.98
CA THR A 458 7.81 23.18 28.22
C THR A 458 8.87 22.27 27.61
N GLN A 459 9.87 22.90 26.98
CA GLN A 459 11.12 22.27 26.57
C GLN A 459 12.26 22.98 27.28
N THR A 460 13.14 22.24 27.96
CA THR A 460 14.30 22.79 28.65
C THR A 460 15.56 22.18 28.10
N VAL A 461 16.39 22.98 27.45
CA VAL A 461 17.74 22.61 27.00
C VAL A 461 18.70 22.86 28.14
N GLU A 462 19.63 21.94 28.36
CA GLU A 462 20.63 21.95 29.42
C GLU A 462 20.05 22.27 30.82
N PRO A 463 19.10 21.47 31.32
CA PRO A 463 18.34 21.78 32.56
C PRO A 463 19.28 21.92 33.78
N ASN A 464 20.43 21.23 33.79
CA ASN A 464 21.37 21.17 34.91
C ASN A 464 22.54 22.14 34.78
N GLN A 465 22.66 22.87 33.66
CA GLN A 465 23.76 23.78 33.39
C GLN A 465 23.25 25.23 33.27
N ALA A 466 23.25 25.97 34.40
CA ALA A 466 22.63 27.28 34.45
C ALA A 466 23.14 28.26 33.38
N ALA A 467 24.43 28.17 32.99
CA ALA A 467 25.02 29.01 31.95
C ALA A 467 24.50 28.74 30.53
N TYR A 468 23.98 27.55 30.27
CA TYR A 468 23.49 27.12 28.96
C TYR A 468 21.99 26.81 28.94
N LYS A 469 21.33 26.94 30.11
CA LYS A 469 19.91 26.63 30.26
C LYS A 469 19.05 27.55 29.43
N SER A 470 18.25 26.95 28.55
CA SER A 470 17.20 27.65 27.82
C SER A 470 15.87 26.94 28.05
N VAL A 471 14.85 27.70 28.40
CA VAL A 471 13.48 27.22 28.65
C VAL A 471 12.55 27.80 27.61
N THR A 472 11.90 26.93 26.84
CA THR A 472 10.85 27.30 25.90
C THR A 472 9.51 26.86 26.47
N THR A 473 8.56 27.79 26.60
CA THR A 473 7.19 27.52 27.05
C THR A 473 6.19 27.79 25.92
N TYR A 474 5.12 27.00 25.89
CA TYR A 474 4.08 27.06 24.86
C TYR A 474 2.70 27.25 25.50
N ALA A 475 1.87 28.05 24.86
CA ALA A 475 0.43 28.11 25.14
C ALA A 475 -0.32 27.83 23.82
N TYR A 476 -1.51 27.22 23.94
CA TYR A 476 -2.28 26.72 22.82
C TYR A 476 -3.70 27.21 22.83
N ASP A 477 -4.33 27.28 21.66
CA ASP A 477 -5.76 27.43 21.53
C ASP A 477 -6.51 26.10 21.77
N THR A 478 -7.83 26.12 21.65
CA THR A 478 -8.68 24.93 21.81
C THR A 478 -8.52 23.88 20.69
N PHE A 479 -7.89 24.25 19.59
CA PHE A 479 -7.60 23.37 18.46
C PHE A 479 -6.19 22.74 18.53
N GLY A 480 -5.37 23.16 19.52
CA GLY A 480 -3.99 22.70 19.68
C GLY A 480 -2.96 23.53 18.88
N ASN A 481 -3.35 24.68 18.33
CA ASN A 481 -2.42 25.58 17.68
C ASN A 481 -1.65 26.44 18.70
N VAL A 482 -0.36 26.70 18.45
CA VAL A 482 0.48 27.50 19.33
C VAL A 482 0.04 28.96 19.32
N LEU A 483 -0.48 29.47 20.43
CA LEU A 483 -0.80 30.90 20.63
C LEU A 483 0.42 31.72 21.01
N THR A 484 1.28 31.16 21.87
CA THR A 484 2.51 31.81 22.29
C THR A 484 3.64 30.81 22.43
N LYS A 485 4.83 31.24 22.04
CA LYS A 485 6.10 30.56 22.29
C LYS A 485 7.03 31.54 22.95
N THR A 486 7.47 31.24 24.17
CA THR A 486 8.38 32.09 24.95
C THR A 486 9.68 31.34 25.21
N VAL A 487 10.79 31.93 24.83
CA VAL A 487 12.15 31.40 25.11
C VAL A 487 12.76 32.26 26.20
N THR A 488 13.20 31.62 27.29
CA THR A 488 13.85 32.26 28.44
C THR A 488 15.26 31.71 28.62
N VAL A 489 16.22 32.63 28.66
CA VAL A 489 17.64 32.32 28.94
C VAL A 489 18.10 33.27 30.07
N GLY A 490 18.49 32.69 31.21
CA GLY A 490 18.74 33.48 32.42
C GLY A 490 17.50 34.30 32.82
N ASN A 491 17.64 35.64 32.87
CA ASN A 491 16.57 36.56 33.20
C ASN A 491 15.91 37.23 31.97
N VAL A 492 16.28 36.81 30.77
CA VAL A 492 15.78 37.39 29.52
C VAL A 492 14.77 36.45 28.88
N SER A 493 13.56 36.98 28.65
CA SER A 493 12.51 36.24 27.93
C SER A 493 12.18 36.94 26.61
N ARG A 494 11.96 36.17 25.57
CA ARG A 494 11.50 36.65 24.27
C ARG A 494 10.30 35.78 23.83
N SER A 495 9.22 36.46 23.42
CA SER A 495 7.98 35.79 23.10
C SER A 495 7.55 36.12 21.68
N GLU A 496 7.08 35.09 20.98
CA GLU A 496 6.34 35.18 19.74
C GLU A 496 4.87 34.84 20.02
N SER A 497 3.94 35.46 19.31
CA SER A 497 2.53 35.11 19.44
C SER A 497 1.83 35.04 18.10
N TYR A 498 0.80 34.21 18.07
CA TYR A 498 0.06 33.87 16.87
C TYR A 498 -1.44 34.00 17.12
N THR A 499 -2.19 34.39 16.10
CA THR A 499 -3.64 34.23 16.06
C THR A 499 -4.01 33.44 14.83
N TYR A 500 -5.12 32.73 14.91
CA TYR A 500 -5.56 31.85 13.82
C TYR A 500 -6.93 32.24 13.31
N GLU A 501 -7.16 32.04 12.02
CA GLU A 501 -8.46 32.13 11.41
C GLU A 501 -9.10 30.74 11.39
N ASN A 502 -10.29 30.63 12.01
CA ASN A 502 -11.04 29.36 12.11
C ASN A 502 -10.24 28.17 12.69
N GLY A 503 -9.25 28.44 13.56
CA GLY A 503 -8.39 27.41 14.14
C GLY A 503 -7.48 26.69 13.15
N ARG A 504 -7.29 27.24 11.94
CA ARG A 504 -6.60 26.55 10.84
C ARG A 504 -5.42 27.33 10.27
N PHE A 505 -5.59 28.60 9.96
CA PHE A 505 -4.58 29.41 9.28
C PHE A 505 -4.03 30.49 10.19
N VAL A 506 -2.70 30.69 10.19
CA VAL A 506 -2.06 31.77 10.95
C VAL A 506 -2.50 33.11 10.38
N LYS A 507 -3.36 33.83 11.12
CA LYS A 507 -3.84 35.14 10.74
C LYS A 507 -2.83 36.23 11.06
N THR A 508 -2.29 36.23 12.27
CA THR A 508 -1.24 37.16 12.67
C THR A 508 -0.08 36.43 13.33
N HIS A 509 1.12 36.91 13.08
CA HIS A 509 2.34 36.52 13.79
C HIS A 509 2.99 37.81 14.35
N LYS A 510 3.15 37.85 15.65
CA LYS A 510 3.90 38.90 16.35
C LYS A 510 5.24 38.32 16.78
N ASP A 511 6.32 38.87 16.27
CA ASP A 511 7.67 38.43 16.55
C ASP A 511 8.18 38.90 17.94
N VAL A 512 9.43 38.51 18.26
CA VAL A 512 10.08 38.85 19.54
C VAL A 512 10.35 40.33 19.73
N LEU A 513 10.30 41.16 18.70
CA LEU A 513 10.45 42.60 18.71
C LEU A 513 9.10 43.31 18.84
N GLY A 514 8.01 42.57 18.84
CA GLY A 514 6.65 43.09 18.88
C GLY A 514 6.09 43.47 17.50
N GLN A 515 6.81 43.17 16.43
CA GLN A 515 6.41 43.47 15.06
C GLN A 515 5.37 42.45 14.58
N VAL A 516 4.31 42.95 13.94
CA VAL A 516 3.17 42.12 13.55
C VAL A 516 3.12 41.99 12.03
N THR A 517 3.07 40.74 11.56
CA THR A 517 2.70 40.42 10.18
C THR A 517 1.30 39.82 10.13
N THR A 518 0.52 40.14 9.09
CA THR A 518 -0.84 39.63 8.92
C THR A 518 -0.93 38.84 7.62
N SER A 519 -1.58 37.69 7.65
CA SER A 519 -1.77 36.80 6.50
C SER A 519 -3.26 36.59 6.25
N VAL A 520 -3.65 36.53 4.99
CA VAL A 520 -5.00 36.19 4.53
C VAL A 520 -4.90 35.01 3.61
N TYR A 521 -5.74 34.03 3.83
CA TYR A 521 -5.75 32.79 3.05
C TYR A 521 -7.08 32.61 2.31
N ASP A 522 -7.02 31.95 1.17
CA ASP A 522 -8.22 31.46 0.52
C ASP A 522 -8.80 30.30 1.35
N PRO A 523 -10.07 30.38 1.78
CA PRO A 523 -10.64 29.40 2.72
C PRO A 523 -10.86 28.01 2.09
N VAL A 524 -10.90 27.92 0.76
CA VAL A 524 -11.15 26.66 0.02
C VAL A 524 -9.83 25.94 -0.26
N SER A 525 -8.90 26.63 -0.89
CA SER A 525 -7.59 26.06 -1.27
C SER A 525 -6.56 26.06 -0.14
N GLY A 526 -6.72 26.94 0.87
CA GLY A 526 -5.73 27.16 1.91
C GLY A 526 -4.48 27.92 1.44
N LEU A 527 -4.49 28.45 0.23
CA LEU A 527 -3.36 29.21 -0.31
C LEU A 527 -3.34 30.64 0.21
N LEU A 528 -2.13 31.19 0.43
CA LEU A 528 -1.93 32.55 0.94
C LEU A 528 -2.37 33.58 -0.11
N SER A 529 -3.42 34.33 0.15
CA SER A 529 -3.92 35.37 -0.77
C SER A 529 -3.16 36.68 -0.62
N SER A 530 -2.82 37.06 0.63
CA SER A 530 -1.99 38.24 0.88
C SER A 530 -1.24 38.14 2.19
N LYS A 531 -0.14 38.88 2.29
CA LYS A 531 0.64 39.08 3.51
C LYS A 531 0.96 40.55 3.67
N THR A 532 0.61 41.10 4.85
CA THR A 532 0.99 42.46 5.26
C THR A 532 2.23 42.36 6.13
N ASP A 533 3.26 43.09 5.79
CA ASP A 533 4.51 43.15 6.55
C ASP A 533 4.42 44.14 7.72
N ILE A 534 5.53 44.31 8.44
CA ILE A 534 5.64 45.19 9.62
C ILE A 534 5.48 46.68 9.29
N ASN A 535 5.72 47.10 8.06
CA ASN A 535 5.60 48.47 7.58
C ASN A 535 4.19 48.79 7.06
N GLY A 536 3.34 47.77 6.98
CA GLY A 536 2.01 47.88 6.39
C GLY A 536 1.96 47.58 4.90
N ASP A 537 3.06 47.18 4.29
CA ASP A 537 3.11 46.82 2.89
C ASP A 537 2.43 45.50 2.65
N VAL A 538 1.48 45.50 1.71
CA VAL A 538 0.71 44.31 1.36
C VAL A 538 1.32 43.63 0.11
N THR A 539 1.75 42.38 0.27
CA THR A 539 2.08 41.51 -0.84
C THR A 539 0.89 40.60 -1.14
N SER A 540 0.36 40.68 -2.35
CA SER A 540 -0.75 39.85 -2.85
C SER A 540 -0.25 38.75 -3.77
N TYR A 541 -0.90 37.58 -3.70
CA TYR A 541 -0.52 36.39 -4.47
C TYR A 541 -1.70 35.87 -5.27
N THR A 542 -1.43 35.43 -6.47
CA THR A 542 -2.35 34.57 -7.25
C THR A 542 -1.65 33.27 -7.63
N TYR A 543 -2.44 32.26 -7.91
CA TYR A 543 -1.92 30.91 -8.14
C TYR A 543 -2.45 30.35 -9.47
N ASP A 544 -1.72 29.42 -10.03
CA ASP A 544 -2.18 28.61 -11.16
C ASP A 544 -3.05 27.42 -10.66
N GLY A 545 -3.56 26.64 -11.59
CA GLY A 545 -4.39 25.46 -11.27
C GLY A 545 -3.65 24.35 -10.51
N PHE A 546 -2.33 24.42 -10.37
CA PHE A 546 -1.50 23.50 -9.61
C PHE A 546 -1.06 24.05 -8.25
N GLY A 547 -1.55 25.25 -7.87
CA GLY A 547 -1.19 25.90 -6.62
C GLY A 547 0.19 26.57 -6.62
N LYS A 548 0.83 26.76 -7.77
CA LYS A 548 2.09 27.52 -7.88
C LYS A 548 1.79 29.00 -8.05
N ILE A 549 2.63 29.86 -7.45
CA ILE A 549 2.47 31.31 -7.55
C ILE A 549 2.52 31.73 -9.02
N LYS A 550 1.44 32.38 -9.46
CA LYS A 550 1.30 32.95 -10.79
C LYS A 550 1.69 34.44 -10.79
N THR A 551 1.22 35.20 -9.82
CA THR A 551 1.61 36.59 -9.64
C THR A 551 1.89 36.90 -8.19
N MET A 552 2.81 37.79 -7.94
CA MET A 552 3.11 38.44 -6.67
C MET A 552 3.19 39.94 -6.92
N SER A 553 2.49 40.75 -6.13
CA SER A 553 2.53 42.21 -6.25
C SER A 553 2.58 42.84 -4.86
N GLN A 554 3.37 43.90 -4.71
CA GLN A 554 3.54 44.62 -3.47
C GLN A 554 2.92 46.05 -3.58
N SER A 555 2.21 46.48 -2.53
CA SER A 555 1.45 47.73 -2.55
C SER A 555 2.31 49.01 -2.56
N SER A 556 3.51 48.96 -1.96
CA SER A 556 4.39 50.14 -1.80
C SER A 556 5.33 50.38 -3.00
N ALA A 557 5.49 49.39 -3.86
CA ALA A 557 6.38 49.47 -5.01
C ALA A 557 5.85 48.64 -6.17
N SER A 558 5.29 49.28 -7.20
CA SER A 558 4.85 48.63 -8.45
C SER A 558 6.00 47.86 -9.11
N ASP A 559 7.22 48.35 -8.92
CA ASP A 559 8.43 47.75 -9.49
C ASP A 559 8.85 46.44 -8.80
N ASN A 560 8.33 46.19 -7.62
CA ASN A 560 8.54 44.91 -6.90
C ASN A 560 7.51 43.83 -7.24
N SER A 561 6.65 44.06 -8.24
CA SER A 561 5.75 43.02 -8.71
C SER A 561 6.52 41.95 -9.51
N ILE A 562 6.12 40.69 -9.32
CA ILE A 562 6.64 39.57 -10.08
C ILE A 562 5.48 38.80 -10.68
N SER A 563 5.51 38.56 -11.97
CA SER A 563 4.63 37.59 -12.63
C SER A 563 5.43 36.37 -13.08
N THR A 564 4.92 35.20 -12.79
CA THR A 564 5.58 33.94 -13.14
C THR A 564 4.70 33.16 -14.12
N GLY A 565 5.27 32.78 -15.24
CA GLY A 565 4.63 31.91 -16.23
C GLY A 565 5.45 30.66 -16.47
N TRP A 566 4.79 29.53 -16.70
CA TRP A 566 5.42 28.29 -17.11
C TRP A 566 5.02 27.96 -18.53
N THR A 567 6.00 27.60 -19.36
CA THR A 567 5.78 27.11 -20.72
C THR A 567 6.67 25.90 -20.99
N TRP A 568 6.24 25.05 -21.92
CA TRP A 568 7.10 23.99 -22.40
C TRP A 568 8.26 24.59 -23.20
N SER A 569 9.46 24.04 -22.98
CA SER A 569 10.62 24.41 -23.80
C SER A 569 10.46 23.83 -25.21
N ASN A 570 10.93 24.57 -26.20
CA ASN A 570 11.07 24.06 -27.56
C ASN A 570 12.40 23.30 -27.80
N GLY A 571 13.10 22.92 -26.72
CA GLY A 571 14.39 22.25 -26.78
C GLY A 571 15.60 23.19 -26.87
N SER A 572 15.42 24.48 -26.71
CA SER A 572 16.50 25.45 -26.65
C SER A 572 16.44 26.26 -25.34
N PRO A 573 17.49 26.23 -24.48
CA PRO A 573 18.74 25.46 -24.63
C PRO A 573 18.54 23.95 -24.75
N ALA A 574 19.56 23.26 -25.27
CA ALA A 574 19.50 21.81 -25.46
C ALA A 574 19.13 21.10 -24.16
N ASN A 575 18.26 20.09 -24.26
CA ASN A 575 17.74 19.28 -23.14
C ASN A 575 16.78 19.99 -22.18
N SER A 576 16.38 21.25 -22.43
CA SER A 576 15.36 21.88 -21.59
C SER A 576 13.97 21.36 -21.90
N MET A 577 13.18 21.07 -20.85
CA MET A 577 11.80 20.60 -20.95
C MET A 577 10.77 21.68 -20.61
N ALA A 578 11.06 22.49 -19.61
CA ALA A 578 10.18 23.57 -19.18
C ALA A 578 10.93 24.88 -19.00
N VAL A 579 10.23 25.98 -19.17
CA VAL A 579 10.76 27.34 -18.98
C VAL A 579 9.87 28.05 -17.96
N ARG A 580 10.47 28.49 -16.86
CA ARG A 580 9.87 29.44 -15.95
C ARG A 580 10.29 30.86 -16.39
N THR A 581 9.34 31.68 -16.70
CA THR A 581 9.55 33.08 -17.03
C THR A 581 9.07 33.93 -15.85
N GLU A 582 9.97 34.73 -15.29
CA GLU A 582 9.64 35.73 -14.27
C GLU A 582 9.78 37.11 -14.90
N THR A 583 8.74 37.92 -14.80
CA THR A 583 8.74 39.30 -15.22
C THR A 583 8.55 40.17 -14.00
N THR A 584 9.50 41.06 -13.73
CA THR A 584 9.43 42.05 -12.66
C THR A 584 8.63 43.28 -13.08
N GLY A 585 8.15 44.09 -12.15
CA GLY A 585 7.33 45.27 -12.43
C GLY A 585 8.04 46.32 -13.22
N ASP A 586 9.38 46.41 -13.16
CA ASP A 586 10.22 47.27 -13.98
C ASP A 586 10.46 46.70 -15.40
N GLY A 587 9.85 45.56 -15.72
CA GLY A 587 9.89 44.95 -17.04
C GLY A 587 11.10 44.04 -17.28
N GLN A 588 11.93 43.76 -16.28
CA GLN A 588 13.01 42.79 -16.45
C GLN A 588 12.41 41.39 -16.55
N VAL A 589 13.02 40.58 -17.45
CA VAL A 589 12.57 39.21 -17.69
C VAL A 589 13.70 38.22 -17.39
N VAL A 590 13.46 37.33 -16.43
CA VAL A 590 14.35 36.24 -16.11
C VAL A 590 13.72 34.94 -16.60
N LYS A 591 14.46 34.18 -17.40
CA LYS A 591 14.04 32.85 -17.84
C LYS A 591 14.93 31.79 -17.20
N THR A 592 14.30 30.83 -16.54
CA THR A 592 14.97 29.67 -15.97
C THR A 592 14.49 28.44 -16.73
N TRP A 593 15.42 27.69 -17.28
CA TRP A 593 15.12 26.44 -17.98
C TRP A 593 15.37 25.27 -17.06
N TYR A 594 14.49 24.30 -17.12
CA TYR A 594 14.54 23.09 -16.36
C TYR A 594 14.66 21.89 -17.30
N ASP A 595 15.56 20.98 -17.01
CA ASP A 595 15.59 19.64 -17.55
C ASP A 595 14.64 18.72 -16.74
N ALA A 596 14.50 17.48 -17.13
CA ALA A 596 13.57 16.52 -16.47
C ALA A 596 14.16 15.93 -15.20
#